data_56f5cbfa38fe67d7c9d119b662e90bb4
#
_entry.id   56f5cbfa38fe67d7c9d119b662e90bb4
#
_cell.length_a   1.000
_cell.length_b   1.000
_cell.length_c   1.000
_cell.angle_alpha   90.00
_cell.angle_beta   90.00
_cell.angle_gamma   90.00
#
_symmetry.space_group_name_H-M   'P 1'
#
loop_
_entity.id
_entity.type
_entity.pdbx_description
1 polymer ?
#
loop_
_entity_poly.entity_id
_entity_poly.type
_entity_poly.pdbx_seq_one_letter_code
_entity_poly.pdbx_strand_id
1 'polypeptide(L)'
;MFSTLTDEGRKTIKKHPERIEGVNREIENMGAKVLAQYAVLGQYDFINILEAPNNESIAKLSIELGSRGTIQIITLPAIPVDEFIEKMT
;
A
#
# COMPACT_ATOMS: atom_id res chain seq x y z
N MET A 1 1.72 3.86 -2.52
CA MET A 1 0.58 2.96 -2.80
C MET A 1 -0.69 3.59 -2.26
N PHE A 2 -1.64 3.80 -3.13
CA PHE A 2 -2.95 4.34 -2.78
C PHE A 2 -3.96 3.21 -2.87
N SER A 3 -4.84 3.09 -1.89
CA SER A 3 -5.84 2.05 -1.93
C SER A 3 -7.23 2.58 -1.66
N THR A 4 -8.20 1.96 -2.32
CA THR A 4 -9.62 2.24 -2.17
C THR A 4 -10.31 0.96 -1.74
N LEU A 5 -11.09 1.01 -0.67
CA LEU A 5 -11.84 -0.13 -0.19
C LEU A 5 -13.02 -0.41 -1.11
N THR A 6 -13.29 -1.68 -1.38
CA THR A 6 -14.55 -2.12 -1.97
C THR A 6 -15.62 -2.15 -0.88
N ASP A 7 -16.87 -2.44 -1.25
CA ASP A 7 -17.93 -2.62 -0.26
C ASP A 7 -17.59 -3.73 0.72
N GLU A 8 -17.03 -4.84 0.25
CA GLU A 8 -16.56 -5.94 1.11
C GLU A 8 -15.46 -5.48 2.05
N GLY A 9 -14.51 -4.71 1.52
CA GLY A 9 -13.41 -4.17 2.33
C GLY A 9 -13.91 -3.25 3.43
N ARG A 10 -14.89 -2.40 3.14
CA ARG A 10 -15.47 -1.50 4.12
C ARG A 10 -16.16 -2.28 5.24
N LYS A 11 -16.92 -3.32 4.89
CA LYS A 11 -17.58 -4.19 5.88
C LYS A 11 -16.56 -4.86 6.79
N THR A 12 -15.47 -5.36 6.20
CA THR A 12 -14.41 -6.01 6.97
C THR A 12 -13.75 -5.05 7.95
N ILE A 13 -13.37 -3.87 7.48
CA ILE A 13 -12.68 -2.88 8.33
C ILE A 13 -13.61 -2.36 9.43
N LYS A 14 -14.90 -2.21 9.14
CA LYS A 14 -15.87 -1.78 10.14
C LYS A 14 -15.95 -2.76 11.32
N LYS A 15 -15.92 -4.06 11.01
CA LYS A 15 -16.01 -5.12 12.04
C LYS A 15 -14.66 -5.45 12.68
N HIS A 16 -13.59 -5.41 11.89
CA HIS A 16 -12.26 -5.87 12.28
C HIS A 16 -11.19 -4.88 11.78
N PRO A 17 -11.11 -3.68 12.36
CA PRO A 17 -10.12 -2.69 11.92
C PRO A 17 -8.68 -3.18 12.12
N GLU A 18 -8.45 -4.11 13.02
CA GLU A 18 -7.13 -4.74 13.24
C GLU A 18 -6.64 -5.54 12.05
N ARG A 19 -7.48 -5.81 11.06
CA ARG A 19 -7.07 -6.45 9.81
C ARG A 19 -5.99 -5.66 9.08
N ILE A 20 -5.97 -4.36 9.26
CA ILE A 20 -4.94 -3.50 8.67
C ILE A 20 -3.55 -3.92 9.15
N GLU A 21 -3.39 -4.19 10.45
CA GLU A 21 -2.13 -4.66 11.01
C GLU A 21 -1.74 -6.03 10.48
N GLY A 22 -2.73 -6.91 10.29
CA GLY A 22 -2.51 -8.23 9.70
C GLY A 22 -1.99 -8.13 8.27
N VAL A 23 -2.56 -7.25 7.47
CA VAL A 23 -2.11 -7.00 6.10
C VAL A 23 -0.70 -6.41 6.08
N ASN A 24 -0.39 -5.53 7.01
CA ASN A 24 0.96 -4.97 7.12
C ASN A 24 2.00 -6.06 7.39
N ARG A 25 1.68 -7.03 8.24
CA ARG A 25 2.58 -8.17 8.47
C ARG A 25 2.75 -9.03 7.20
N GLU A 26 1.69 -9.21 6.43
CA GLU A 26 1.78 -9.94 5.17
C GLU A 26 2.68 -9.21 4.17
N ILE A 27 2.56 -7.89 4.09
CA ILE A 27 3.42 -7.05 3.24
C ILE A 27 4.89 -7.25 3.62
N GLU A 28 5.19 -7.22 4.92
CA GLU A 28 6.56 -7.42 5.40
C GLU A 28 7.05 -8.83 5.08
N ASN A 29 6.21 -9.85 5.23
CA ASN A 29 6.56 -11.23 4.87
C ASN A 29 6.83 -11.39 3.38
N MET A 30 6.26 -10.54 2.55
CA MET A 30 6.50 -10.53 1.10
C MET A 30 7.74 -9.71 0.70
N GLY A 31 8.48 -9.20 1.67
CA GLY A 31 9.75 -8.53 1.43
C GLY A 31 9.68 -7.02 1.28
N ALA A 32 8.54 -6.40 1.51
CA ALA A 32 8.42 -4.95 1.54
C ALA A 32 8.33 -4.45 2.97
N LYS A 33 8.60 -3.16 3.17
CA LYS A 33 8.54 -2.54 4.48
C LYS A 33 7.57 -1.38 4.44
N VAL A 34 6.65 -1.33 5.39
CA VAL A 34 5.71 -0.21 5.53
C VAL A 34 6.42 0.90 6.31
N LEU A 35 6.76 1.97 5.63
CA LEU A 35 7.45 3.11 6.25
C LEU A 35 6.46 4.07 6.90
N ALA A 36 5.32 4.31 6.26
CA ALA A 36 4.27 5.17 6.77
C ALA A 36 2.93 4.74 6.19
N GLN A 37 1.87 4.95 6.94
CA GLN A 37 0.53 4.56 6.52
C GLN A 37 -0.47 5.55 7.09
N TYR A 38 -1.38 6.02 6.23
CA TYR A 38 -2.39 7.00 6.61
C TYR A 38 -3.76 6.55 6.11
N ALA A 39 -4.76 6.67 6.97
CA ALA A 39 -6.15 6.65 6.55
C ALA A 39 -6.51 8.06 6.11
N VAL A 40 -7.11 8.20 4.93
CA VAL A 40 -7.41 9.51 4.36
C VAL A 40 -8.87 9.60 3.97
N LEU A 41 -9.32 10.82 3.73
CA LEU A 41 -10.68 11.10 3.27
C LEU A 41 -10.62 11.57 1.83
N GLY A 42 -11.63 11.23 1.05
CA GLY A 42 -11.75 11.67 -0.33
C GLY A 42 -11.66 10.51 -1.31
N GLN A 43 -10.87 10.70 -2.35
CA GLN A 43 -10.78 9.74 -3.46
C GLN A 43 -10.17 8.39 -3.06
N TYR A 44 -9.25 8.41 -2.10
CA TYR A 44 -8.60 7.21 -1.59
C TYR A 44 -8.94 7.01 -0.14
N ASP A 45 -8.86 5.76 0.34
CA ASP A 45 -9.09 5.42 1.74
C ASP A 45 -7.77 5.32 2.52
N PHE A 46 -6.71 4.84 1.89
CA PHE A 46 -5.40 4.72 2.52
C PHE A 46 -4.28 5.16 1.59
N ILE A 47 -3.25 5.74 2.18
CA ILE A 47 -1.99 6.02 1.50
C ILE A 47 -0.90 5.31 2.29
N ASN A 48 -0.10 4.49 1.59
CA ASN A 48 0.99 3.74 2.20
C ASN A 48 2.29 4.10 1.49
N ILE A 49 3.32 4.39 2.26
CA ILE A 49 4.67 4.56 1.76
C ILE A 49 5.43 3.29 2.09
N LEU A 50 5.86 2.60 1.04
CA LEU A 50 6.52 1.30 1.17
C LEU A 50 7.93 1.39 0.63
N GLU A 51 8.80 0.55 1.19
CA GLU A 51 10.13 0.32 0.68
C GLU A 51 10.22 -1.14 0.23
N ALA A 52 10.74 -1.35 -0.97
CA ALA A 52 10.88 -2.70 -1.53
C ALA A 52 12.16 -2.78 -2.35
N PRO A 53 12.73 -3.99 -2.52
CA PRO A 53 13.97 -4.13 -3.27
C PRO A 53 13.85 -3.81 -4.75
N ASN A 54 12.67 -3.97 -5.34
CA ASN A 54 12.45 -3.70 -6.77
C ASN A 54 10.96 -3.57 -7.07
N ASN A 55 10.67 -3.10 -8.29
CA ASN A 55 9.29 -2.90 -8.74
C ASN A 55 8.52 -4.21 -8.89
N GLU A 56 9.21 -5.28 -9.27
CA GLU A 56 8.59 -6.59 -9.46
C GLU A 56 8.00 -7.15 -8.17
N SER A 57 8.68 -6.93 -7.04
CA SER A 57 8.16 -7.31 -5.72
C SER A 57 6.87 -6.57 -5.39
N ILE A 58 6.81 -5.28 -5.71
CA ILE A 58 5.61 -4.47 -5.47
C ILE A 58 4.48 -4.88 -6.41
N ALA A 59 4.79 -5.19 -7.66
CA ALA A 59 3.78 -5.66 -8.61
C ALA A 59 3.13 -6.96 -8.11
N LYS A 60 3.94 -7.90 -7.64
CA LYS A 60 3.45 -9.16 -7.08
C LYS A 60 2.58 -8.93 -5.85
N LEU A 61 3.03 -8.05 -4.96
CA LEU A 61 2.29 -7.68 -3.75
C LEU A 61 0.94 -7.04 -4.10
N SER A 62 0.92 -6.13 -5.08
CA SER A 62 -0.31 -5.46 -5.51
C SER A 62 -1.34 -6.45 -6.05
N ILE A 63 -0.90 -7.41 -6.86
CA ILE A 63 -1.79 -8.45 -7.39
C ILE A 63 -2.32 -9.33 -6.26
N GLU A 64 -1.45 -9.73 -5.34
CA GLU A 64 -1.86 -10.56 -4.20
C GLU A 64 -2.93 -9.88 -3.36
N LEU A 65 -2.71 -8.63 -2.98
CA LEU A 65 -3.67 -7.89 -2.18
C LEU A 65 -4.94 -7.55 -2.95
N GLY A 66 -4.80 -7.15 -4.21
CA GLY A 66 -5.94 -6.80 -5.05
C GLY A 66 -6.83 -7.97 -5.42
N SER A 67 -6.27 -9.19 -5.46
CA SER A 67 -7.01 -10.40 -5.84
C SER A 67 -8.07 -10.83 -4.82
N ARG A 68 -8.01 -10.28 -3.61
CA ARG A 68 -8.92 -10.64 -2.51
C ARG A 68 -10.30 -9.99 -2.62
N GLY A 69 -10.46 -9.02 -3.50
CA GLY A 69 -11.74 -8.34 -3.71
C GLY A 69 -12.10 -7.31 -2.64
N THR A 70 -11.19 -6.97 -1.73
CA THR A 70 -11.44 -6.03 -0.64
C THR A 70 -10.89 -4.64 -0.91
N ILE A 71 -9.90 -4.50 -1.80
CA ILE A 71 -9.28 -3.22 -2.14
C ILE A 71 -8.95 -3.14 -3.62
N GLN A 72 -8.88 -1.90 -4.09
CA GLN A 72 -8.29 -1.55 -5.37
C GLN A 72 -7.04 -0.73 -5.08
N ILE A 73 -5.96 -0.99 -5.80
CA ILE A 73 -4.65 -0.42 -5.51
C ILE A 73 -4.10 0.34 -6.71
N ILE A 74 -3.55 1.52 -6.46
CA ILE A 74 -2.74 2.26 -7.41
C ILE A 74 -1.36 2.40 -6.79
N THR A 75 -0.34 1.92 -7.48
CA THR A 75 1.03 1.97 -7.00
C THR A 75 1.85 2.88 -7.91
N LEU A 76 2.53 3.84 -7.30
CA LEU A 76 3.41 4.76 -8.01
C LEU A 76 4.83 4.57 -7.46
N PRO A 77 5.82 4.38 -8.32
CA PRO A 77 7.20 4.42 -7.86
C PRO A 77 7.54 5.83 -7.41
N ALA A 78 8.29 5.94 -6.33
CA ALA A 78 8.66 7.23 -5.75
C ALA A 78 10.15 7.28 -5.48
N ILE A 79 10.72 8.45 -5.67
CA ILE A 79 12.12 8.73 -5.42
C ILE A 79 12.16 9.81 -4.33
N PRO A 80 12.94 9.62 -3.25
CA PRO A 80 13.12 10.69 -2.26
C PRO A 80 13.59 11.97 -2.94
N VAL A 81 13.02 13.08 -2.54
CA VAL A 81 13.29 14.38 -3.18
C VAL A 81 14.78 14.73 -3.16
N ASP A 82 15.48 14.39 -2.08
CA ASP A 82 16.93 14.64 -1.99
C ASP A 82 17.71 13.91 -3.08
N GLU A 83 17.35 12.67 -3.36
CA GLU A 83 17.96 11.89 -4.44
C GLU A 83 17.60 12.47 -5.81
N PHE A 84 16.37 12.93 -5.97
CA PHE A 84 15.93 13.58 -7.19
C PHE A 84 16.74 14.86 -7.45
N ILE A 85 16.94 15.68 -6.43
CA ILE A 85 17.74 16.92 -6.54
C ILE A 85 19.17 16.58 -6.95
N GLU A 86 19.79 15.57 -6.36
CA GLU A 86 21.13 15.13 -6.72
C GLU A 86 21.23 14.74 -8.20
N LYS A 87 20.22 14.01 -8.69
CA LYS A 87 20.21 13.57 -10.10
C LYS A 87 20.05 14.73 -11.09
N MET A 88 19.44 15.83 -10.67
CA MET A 88 19.20 17.00 -11.51
C MET A 88 20.40 17.97 -11.52
N THR A 89 21.32 17.83 -10.63
CA THR A 89 22.54 18.64 -10.57
C THR A 89 23.72 17.90 -11.20
#